data_d5f6cd30e3553b26a5799338ab92b3f3
#
_entry.id   d5f6cd30e3553b26a5799338ab92b3f3
#
_cell.length_a   1.000
_cell.length_b   1.000
_cell.length_c   1.000
_cell.angle_alpha   90.00
_cell.angle_beta   90.00
_cell.angle_gamma   90.00
#
_symmetry.space_group_name_H-M   'P 1'
#
loop_
_entity.id
_entity.type
_entity.pdbx_description
1 polymer ?
#
loop_
_entity_poly.entity_id
_entity_poly.type
_entity_poly.pdbx_seq_one_letter_code
_entity_poly.pdbx_strand_id
1 'polypeptide(L)'
;MKQPIFTGSCVALVTPFTDDGVNYDKLAELIEWQIKEGTDAILICGTTGEASTMPDNEHKEVIRFAVEKIAGRVHVMAGTGSNDTAHAIDLSRYAESVGVNSVLTVTPYYNKTTQEGLYRHFKAIADSISIPVVLYNVPSRTNLNINPETLKRLSTVKNIVAVKECNLGQVAQTKYLCGDEIIIYSGEDGQVVPLMALGGMGVISVMANIIPSDTHKMANAFLDGDIELSREIQIKAINLINAIFCEVNPIPIKAAMNEMGMKVGKCRMPLVDISAGGLSVLKAALSEYGLI
;
A
#
# COMPACT_ATOMS: atom_id res chain seq x y z
N MET A 1 22.64 8.46 -3.00
CA MET A 1 22.05 7.22 -2.45
C MET A 1 20.93 7.63 -1.50
N LYS A 2 19.69 7.24 -1.79
CA LYS A 2 18.54 7.50 -0.93
C LYS A 2 18.41 6.41 0.14
N GLN A 3 17.97 6.79 1.33
CA GLN A 3 17.73 5.85 2.41
C GLN A 3 16.30 5.32 2.35
N PRO A 4 16.05 4.04 2.68
CA PRO A 4 14.70 3.53 2.85
C PRO A 4 13.93 4.34 3.90
N ILE A 5 12.66 4.66 3.61
CA ILE A 5 11.78 5.35 4.56
C ILE A 5 11.25 4.40 5.63
N PHE A 6 11.20 3.13 5.34
CA PHE A 6 11.06 1.99 6.23
C PHE A 6 11.69 0.77 5.57
N THR A 7 11.91 -0.30 6.31
CA THR A 7 12.25 -1.63 5.80
C THR A 7 11.25 -2.63 6.36
N GLY A 8 11.00 -3.74 5.64
CA GLY A 8 10.06 -4.73 6.13
C GLY A 8 8.64 -4.58 5.55
N SER A 9 7.62 -4.54 6.40
CA SER A 9 6.22 -4.54 5.99
C SER A 9 5.49 -3.23 6.28
N CYS A 10 4.76 -2.74 5.27
CA CYS A 10 3.79 -1.66 5.41
C CYS A 10 2.39 -2.21 5.13
N VAL A 11 1.48 -2.15 6.08
CA VAL A 11 0.09 -2.52 5.81
C VAL A 11 -0.60 -1.44 4.98
N ALA A 12 -1.24 -1.81 3.86
CA ALA A 12 -2.23 -0.97 3.19
C ALA A 12 -3.56 -1.14 3.94
N LEU A 13 -3.75 -0.36 5.01
CA LEU A 13 -4.81 -0.58 5.98
C LEU A 13 -6.19 -0.34 5.35
N VAL A 14 -7.15 -1.23 5.63
CA VAL A 14 -8.55 -1.00 5.28
C VAL A 14 -9.12 0.15 6.09
N THR A 15 -10.09 0.88 5.52
CA THR A 15 -10.89 1.82 6.29
C THR A 15 -12.18 1.14 6.72
N PRO A 16 -12.44 0.96 8.01
CA PRO A 16 -13.69 0.40 8.49
C PRO A 16 -14.82 1.41 8.37
N PHE A 17 -15.98 0.96 7.87
CA PHE A 17 -17.16 1.80 7.69
C PHE A 17 -18.36 1.28 8.47
N THR A 18 -19.22 2.21 8.88
CA THR A 18 -20.61 1.99 9.25
C THR A 18 -21.52 2.65 8.21
N ASP A 19 -22.84 2.57 8.41
CA ASP A 19 -23.80 3.28 7.55
C ASP A 19 -23.66 4.80 7.68
N ASP A 20 -23.13 5.29 8.81
CA ASP A 20 -22.97 6.72 9.11
C ASP A 20 -21.63 7.31 8.64
N GLY A 21 -20.68 6.48 8.19
CA GLY A 21 -19.36 6.95 7.78
C GLY A 21 -18.20 6.08 8.24
N VAL A 22 -17.04 6.67 8.46
CA VAL A 22 -15.84 5.97 8.97
C VAL A 22 -16.04 5.56 10.43
N ASN A 23 -15.78 4.30 10.75
CA ASN A 23 -15.75 3.80 12.12
C ASN A 23 -14.38 4.05 12.76
N TYR A 24 -14.22 5.22 13.38
CA TYR A 24 -12.95 5.64 13.98
C TYR A 24 -12.52 4.76 15.17
N ASP A 25 -13.47 4.25 15.97
CA ASP A 25 -13.16 3.32 17.06
C ASP A 25 -12.53 2.04 16.52
N LYS A 26 -13.14 1.47 15.48
CA LYS A 26 -12.59 0.29 14.81
C LYS A 26 -11.27 0.59 14.11
N LEU A 27 -11.11 1.75 13.49
CA LEU A 27 -9.84 2.16 12.90
C LEU A 27 -8.74 2.24 13.96
N ALA A 28 -9.05 2.77 15.14
CA ALA A 28 -8.13 2.81 16.27
C ALA A 28 -7.72 1.40 16.73
N GLU A 29 -8.67 0.47 16.85
CA GLU A 29 -8.39 -0.94 17.19
C GLU A 29 -7.46 -1.60 16.15
N LEU A 30 -7.72 -1.39 14.86
CA LEU A 30 -6.90 -1.93 13.79
C LEU A 30 -5.48 -1.38 13.81
N ILE A 31 -5.31 -0.10 14.05
CA ILE A 31 -3.99 0.56 14.18
C ILE A 31 -3.22 -0.05 15.36
N GLU A 32 -3.85 -0.18 16.52
CA GLU A 32 -3.20 -0.77 17.71
C GLU A 32 -2.81 -2.24 17.46
N TRP A 33 -3.70 -3.00 16.83
CA TRP A 33 -3.41 -4.38 16.49
C TRP A 33 -2.21 -4.50 15.52
N GLN A 34 -2.16 -3.70 14.46
CA GLN A 34 -1.06 -3.69 13.52
C GLN A 34 0.28 -3.38 14.19
N ILE A 35 0.30 -2.37 15.06
CA ILE A 35 1.51 -1.99 15.81
C ILE A 35 1.94 -3.13 16.74
N LYS A 36 0.99 -3.75 17.45
CA LYS A 36 1.25 -4.89 18.35
C LYS A 36 1.83 -6.10 17.61
N GLU A 37 1.34 -6.36 16.41
CA GLU A 37 1.80 -7.47 15.56
C GLU A 37 3.09 -7.19 14.80
N GLY A 38 3.70 -6.01 14.98
CA GLY A 38 5.04 -5.68 14.50
C GLY A 38 5.09 -5.07 13.11
N THR A 39 4.00 -4.48 12.58
CA THR A 39 4.07 -3.77 11.30
C THR A 39 5.10 -2.63 11.38
N ASP A 40 5.91 -2.45 10.32
CA ASP A 40 6.97 -1.43 10.27
C ASP A 40 6.43 -0.06 9.81
N ALA A 41 5.35 -0.08 9.03
CA ALA A 41 4.69 1.12 8.53
C ALA A 41 3.19 0.88 8.33
N ILE A 42 2.41 1.96 8.34
CA ILE A 42 0.96 1.93 8.07
C ILE A 42 0.65 2.91 6.95
N LEU A 43 0.10 2.40 5.84
CA LEU A 43 -0.46 3.21 4.77
C LEU A 43 -1.95 3.42 5.01
N ILE A 44 -2.35 4.68 5.18
CA ILE A 44 -3.74 5.13 5.31
C ILE A 44 -4.24 5.70 3.98
N CYS A 45 -5.51 5.50 3.69
CA CYS A 45 -6.16 6.05 2.49
C CYS A 45 -5.45 5.62 1.17
N GLY A 46 -4.93 4.40 1.12
CA GLY A 46 -4.54 3.75 -0.13
C GLY A 46 -5.76 3.20 -0.88
N THR A 47 -5.52 2.43 -1.94
CA THR A 47 -6.58 1.71 -2.67
C THR A 47 -7.39 0.78 -1.76
N THR A 48 -6.70 0.02 -0.91
CA THR A 48 -7.30 -0.89 0.07
C THR A 48 -8.08 -0.13 1.16
N GLY A 49 -7.68 1.10 1.46
CA GLY A 49 -8.39 2.02 2.35
C GLY A 49 -9.55 2.78 1.71
N GLU A 50 -9.92 2.45 0.46
CA GLU A 50 -11.07 3.01 -0.26
C GLU A 50 -11.04 4.55 -0.41
N ALA A 51 -9.85 5.15 -0.54
CA ALA A 51 -9.70 6.61 -0.66
C ALA A 51 -10.54 7.23 -1.79
N SER A 52 -10.77 6.50 -2.89
CA SER A 52 -11.53 6.98 -4.06
C SER A 52 -13.03 7.19 -3.81
N THR A 53 -13.57 6.66 -2.71
CA THR A 53 -14.99 6.83 -2.32
C THR A 53 -15.17 7.70 -1.08
N MET A 54 -14.10 8.32 -0.61
CA MET A 54 -14.16 9.29 0.50
C MET A 54 -14.26 10.72 -0.04
N PRO A 55 -15.22 11.52 0.43
CA PRO A 55 -15.15 12.97 0.25
C PRO A 55 -13.87 13.54 0.87
N ASP A 56 -13.37 14.66 0.35
CA ASP A 56 -12.09 15.24 0.77
C ASP A 56 -12.00 15.50 2.28
N ASN A 57 -13.07 15.96 2.89
CA ASN A 57 -13.13 16.20 4.33
C ASN A 57 -12.97 14.91 5.14
N GLU A 58 -13.59 13.82 4.71
CA GLU A 58 -13.47 12.52 5.36
C GLU A 58 -12.08 11.92 5.13
N HIS A 59 -11.55 12.01 3.90
CA HIS A 59 -10.20 11.56 3.56
C HIS A 59 -9.16 12.27 4.45
N LYS A 60 -9.23 13.60 4.54
CA LYS A 60 -8.38 14.43 5.39
C LYS A 60 -8.51 14.04 6.86
N GLU A 61 -9.74 13.84 7.35
CA GLU A 61 -9.98 13.47 8.74
C GLU A 61 -9.40 12.08 9.09
N VAL A 62 -9.52 11.09 8.19
CA VAL A 62 -8.91 9.75 8.39
C VAL A 62 -7.39 9.86 8.51
N ILE A 63 -6.75 10.67 7.66
CA ILE A 63 -5.30 10.90 7.74
C ILE A 63 -4.92 11.52 9.08
N ARG A 64 -5.59 12.60 9.50
CA ARG A 64 -5.34 13.29 10.78
C ARG A 64 -5.49 12.33 11.95
N PHE A 65 -6.62 11.63 12.02
CA PHE A 65 -6.91 10.67 13.07
C PHE A 65 -5.85 9.58 13.18
N ALA A 66 -5.41 9.02 12.04
CA ALA A 66 -4.39 7.97 12.04
C ALA A 66 -3.03 8.48 12.54
N VAL A 67 -2.62 9.68 12.14
CA VAL A 67 -1.38 10.30 12.63
C VAL A 67 -1.42 10.47 14.14
N GLU A 68 -2.51 11.03 14.67
CA GLU A 68 -2.71 11.22 16.12
C GLU A 68 -2.71 9.87 16.87
N LYS A 69 -3.41 8.87 16.31
CA LYS A 69 -3.52 7.56 16.94
C LYS A 69 -2.20 6.78 16.92
N ILE A 70 -1.46 6.82 15.83
CA ILE A 70 -0.15 6.16 15.72
C ILE A 70 0.90 6.84 16.59
N ALA A 71 0.83 8.17 16.73
CA ALA A 71 1.67 8.96 17.63
C ALA A 71 3.18 8.67 17.47
N GLY A 72 3.66 8.53 16.23
CA GLY A 72 5.07 8.33 15.90
C GLY A 72 5.65 6.95 16.24
N ARG A 73 4.82 5.97 16.63
CA ARG A 73 5.28 4.63 16.99
C ARG A 73 5.75 3.79 15.80
N VAL A 74 5.17 4.03 14.62
CA VAL A 74 5.58 3.45 13.34
C VAL A 74 5.47 4.50 12.24
N HIS A 75 6.08 4.23 11.07
CA HIS A 75 6.03 5.13 9.93
C HIS A 75 4.60 5.25 9.37
N VAL A 76 4.11 6.48 9.20
CA VAL A 76 2.79 6.77 8.64
C VAL A 76 2.95 7.24 7.19
N MET A 77 2.32 6.50 6.27
CA MET A 77 2.22 6.88 4.86
C MET A 77 0.77 7.24 4.54
N ALA A 78 0.52 8.33 3.83
CA ALA A 78 -0.83 8.69 3.38
C ALA A 78 -0.97 8.55 1.87
N GLY A 79 -2.03 7.89 1.41
CA GLY A 79 -2.43 7.88 0.00
C GLY A 79 -3.02 9.24 -0.38
N THR A 80 -2.33 10.00 -1.22
CA THR A 80 -2.74 11.35 -1.65
C THR A 80 -2.79 11.49 -3.18
N GLY A 81 -2.53 10.39 -3.91
CA GLY A 81 -2.53 10.40 -5.36
C GLY A 81 -3.92 10.63 -5.95
N SER A 82 -3.97 11.37 -7.04
CA SER A 82 -5.17 11.65 -7.82
C SER A 82 -4.83 11.69 -9.31
N ASN A 83 -5.85 11.54 -10.16
CA ASN A 83 -5.74 11.79 -11.59
C ASN A 83 -5.83 13.29 -11.95
N ASP A 84 -6.04 14.16 -10.96
CA ASP A 84 -5.89 15.61 -11.03
C ASP A 84 -4.66 16.04 -10.21
N THR A 85 -3.71 16.69 -10.87
CA THR A 85 -2.46 17.13 -10.25
C THR A 85 -2.70 18.15 -9.12
N ALA A 86 -3.64 19.08 -9.30
CA ALA A 86 -3.94 20.10 -8.30
C ALA A 86 -4.55 19.47 -7.03
N HIS A 87 -5.46 18.51 -7.20
CA HIS A 87 -6.04 17.77 -6.09
C HIS A 87 -4.99 16.92 -5.33
N ALA A 88 -4.10 16.22 -6.06
CA ALA A 88 -3.00 15.48 -5.44
C ALA A 88 -2.06 16.40 -4.64
N ILE A 89 -1.79 17.61 -5.13
CA ILE A 89 -1.01 18.62 -4.40
C ILE A 89 -1.73 19.07 -3.13
N ASP A 90 -3.02 19.36 -3.19
CA ASP A 90 -3.80 19.80 -2.01
C ASP A 90 -3.81 18.73 -0.92
N LEU A 91 -4.11 17.49 -1.27
CA LEU A 91 -4.08 16.36 -0.32
C LEU A 91 -2.68 16.12 0.25
N SER A 92 -1.64 16.22 -0.58
CA SER A 92 -0.25 16.00 -0.12
C SER A 92 0.21 17.09 0.84
N ARG A 93 -0.13 18.35 0.58
CA ARG A 93 0.14 19.46 1.50
C ARG A 93 -0.62 19.31 2.82
N TYR A 94 -1.88 18.91 2.76
CA TYR A 94 -2.64 18.63 3.96
C TYR A 94 -1.98 17.49 4.77
N ALA A 95 -1.65 16.38 4.13
CA ALA A 95 -0.99 15.23 4.78
C ALA A 95 0.32 15.65 5.47
N GLU A 96 1.15 16.45 4.80
CA GLU A 96 2.37 17.02 5.41
C GLU A 96 2.04 17.89 6.63
N SER A 97 1.01 18.75 6.52
CA SER A 97 0.64 19.69 7.60
C SER A 97 0.17 19.01 8.89
N VAL A 98 -0.37 17.78 8.79
CA VAL A 98 -0.81 16.99 9.95
C VAL A 98 0.24 15.99 10.44
N GLY A 99 1.41 15.94 9.80
CA GLY A 99 2.57 15.21 10.31
C GLY A 99 2.72 13.78 9.82
N VAL A 100 2.22 13.42 8.61
CA VAL A 100 2.58 12.12 8.00
C VAL A 100 4.07 12.08 7.65
N ASN A 101 4.65 10.89 7.66
CA ASN A 101 6.08 10.72 7.36
C ASN A 101 6.36 10.67 5.85
N SER A 102 5.40 10.23 5.03
CA SER A 102 5.51 10.17 3.58
C SER A 102 4.13 10.12 2.90
N VAL A 103 4.10 10.39 1.59
CA VAL A 103 2.89 10.25 0.78
C VAL A 103 3.06 9.19 -0.29
N LEU A 104 1.98 8.46 -0.61
CA LEU A 104 1.89 7.52 -1.72
C LEU A 104 1.04 8.14 -2.83
N THR A 105 1.63 8.29 -4.03
CA THR A 105 0.97 8.91 -5.18
C THR A 105 0.88 7.93 -6.35
N VAL A 106 -0.36 7.57 -6.72
CA VAL A 106 -0.63 6.67 -7.84
C VAL A 106 -0.52 7.40 -9.17
N THR A 107 -0.18 6.66 -10.24
CA THR A 107 -0.26 7.18 -11.61
C THR A 107 -1.68 7.66 -11.94
N PRO A 108 -1.84 8.76 -12.72
CA PRO A 108 -3.16 9.21 -13.13
C PRO A 108 -3.96 8.10 -13.82
N TYR A 109 -5.09 7.77 -13.26
CA TYR A 109 -6.04 6.78 -13.76
C TYR A 109 -7.13 7.47 -14.59
N TYR A 110 -7.80 6.73 -15.47
CA TYR A 110 -8.88 7.20 -16.34
C TYR A 110 -8.40 8.17 -17.45
N ASN A 111 -8.04 9.42 -17.12
CA ASN A 111 -7.54 10.41 -18.08
C ASN A 111 -6.12 10.10 -18.59
N LYS A 112 -5.35 9.26 -17.87
CA LYS A 112 -3.98 8.83 -18.22
C LYS A 112 -3.03 10.02 -18.51
N THR A 113 -1.90 9.76 -19.12
CA THR A 113 -0.98 10.76 -19.67
C THR A 113 0.19 10.07 -20.39
N THR A 114 1.13 10.85 -20.95
CA THR A 114 2.40 10.37 -21.50
C THR A 114 3.46 10.23 -20.41
N GLN A 115 4.63 9.64 -20.72
CA GLN A 115 5.76 9.56 -19.79
C GLN A 115 6.27 10.95 -19.37
N GLU A 116 6.24 11.92 -20.28
CA GLU A 116 6.55 13.32 -19.94
C GLU A 116 5.52 13.93 -19.01
N GLY A 117 4.23 13.63 -19.23
CA GLY A 117 3.16 14.06 -18.33
C GLY A 117 3.29 13.43 -16.95
N LEU A 118 3.65 12.13 -16.82
CA LEU A 118 3.96 11.48 -15.55
C LEU A 118 5.09 12.19 -14.80
N TYR A 119 6.20 12.48 -15.52
CA TYR A 119 7.31 13.22 -14.93
C TYR A 119 6.88 14.56 -14.36
N ARG A 120 6.13 15.36 -15.14
CA ARG A 120 5.64 16.67 -14.69
C ARG A 120 4.66 16.58 -13.54
N HIS A 121 3.74 15.61 -13.59
CA HIS A 121 2.74 15.37 -12.55
C HIS A 121 3.42 15.06 -11.21
N PHE A 122 4.28 14.05 -11.16
CA PHE A 122 4.95 13.67 -9.92
C PHE A 122 5.95 14.71 -9.43
N LYS A 123 6.65 15.40 -10.37
CA LYS A 123 7.54 16.50 -9.99
C LYS A 123 6.75 17.65 -9.36
N ALA A 124 5.59 18.03 -9.91
CA ALA A 124 4.76 19.10 -9.34
C ALA A 124 4.27 18.76 -7.93
N ILE A 125 3.87 17.50 -7.68
CA ILE A 125 3.50 17.03 -6.34
C ILE A 125 4.72 17.11 -5.40
N ALA A 126 5.85 16.57 -5.82
CA ALA A 126 7.07 16.58 -5.03
C ALA A 126 7.57 18.00 -4.71
N ASP A 127 7.53 18.93 -5.68
CA ASP A 127 7.92 20.33 -5.48
C ASP A 127 6.99 21.06 -4.49
N SER A 128 5.79 20.54 -4.22
CA SER A 128 4.79 21.18 -3.37
C SER A 128 4.92 20.87 -1.88
N ILE A 129 5.71 19.85 -1.51
CA ILE A 129 5.91 19.33 -0.16
C ILE A 129 7.40 19.04 0.10
N SER A 130 7.77 18.90 1.37
CA SER A 130 9.16 18.56 1.76
C SER A 130 9.35 17.09 2.16
N ILE A 131 8.26 16.41 2.53
CA ILE A 131 8.30 15.00 2.97
C ILE A 131 8.51 14.04 1.79
N PRO A 132 8.96 12.81 2.06
CA PRO A 132 9.15 11.76 1.06
C PRO A 132 7.90 11.46 0.23
N VAL A 133 8.09 11.33 -1.08
CA VAL A 133 7.07 10.88 -2.04
C VAL A 133 7.41 9.47 -2.50
N VAL A 134 6.44 8.57 -2.37
CA VAL A 134 6.47 7.21 -2.90
C VAL A 134 5.58 7.16 -4.14
N LEU A 135 6.15 6.81 -5.27
CA LEU A 135 5.38 6.62 -6.50
C LEU A 135 4.63 5.28 -6.44
N TYR A 136 3.41 5.23 -6.97
CA TYR A 136 2.68 3.98 -7.04
C TYR A 136 2.44 3.58 -8.50
N ASN A 137 3.16 2.54 -8.93
CA ASN A 137 3.06 1.97 -10.27
C ASN A 137 2.20 0.70 -10.23
N VAL A 138 0.97 0.81 -10.75
CA VAL A 138 -0.01 -0.29 -10.76
C VAL A 138 -0.76 -0.35 -12.11
N PRO A 139 -0.08 -0.76 -13.19
CA PRO A 139 -0.65 -0.75 -14.53
C PRO A 139 -1.95 -1.54 -14.68
N SER A 140 -2.14 -2.59 -13.88
CA SER A 140 -3.39 -3.39 -13.87
C SER A 140 -4.63 -2.58 -13.48
N ARG A 141 -4.46 -1.49 -12.71
CA ARG A 141 -5.58 -0.61 -12.30
C ARG A 141 -5.66 0.67 -13.12
N THR A 142 -4.53 1.26 -13.45
CA THR A 142 -4.49 2.58 -14.09
C THR A 142 -4.33 2.51 -15.61
N ASN A 143 -3.94 1.34 -16.14
CA ASN A 143 -3.55 1.13 -17.53
C ASN A 143 -2.46 2.16 -17.98
N LEU A 144 -1.60 2.55 -17.05
CA LEU A 144 -0.50 3.47 -17.26
C LEU A 144 0.72 3.02 -16.44
N ASN A 145 1.81 2.67 -17.12
CA ASN A 145 3.06 2.24 -16.50
C ASN A 145 4.03 3.42 -16.37
N ILE A 146 4.75 3.49 -15.26
CA ILE A 146 5.93 4.36 -15.15
C ILE A 146 7.11 3.56 -15.71
N ASN A 147 7.60 3.92 -16.88
CA ASN A 147 8.72 3.20 -17.48
C ASN A 147 10.03 3.41 -16.69
N PRO A 148 10.96 2.45 -16.69
CA PRO A 148 12.21 2.56 -15.96
C PRO A 148 13.02 3.84 -16.26
N GLU A 149 13.00 4.33 -17.51
CA GLU A 149 13.63 5.58 -17.91
C GLU A 149 12.95 6.81 -17.27
N THR A 150 11.63 6.75 -17.09
CA THR A 150 10.89 7.80 -16.38
C THR A 150 11.18 7.76 -14.89
N LEU A 151 11.27 6.57 -14.30
CA LEU A 151 11.72 6.39 -12.90
C LEU A 151 13.14 6.95 -12.72
N LYS A 152 14.06 6.71 -13.68
CA LYS A 152 15.41 7.28 -13.64
C LYS A 152 15.39 8.81 -13.61
N ARG A 153 14.54 9.45 -14.42
CA ARG A 153 14.38 10.90 -14.39
C ARG A 153 13.79 11.38 -13.06
N LEU A 154 12.77 10.69 -12.55
CA LEU A 154 12.11 11.02 -11.28
C LEU A 154 13.03 10.80 -10.08
N SER A 155 13.95 9.83 -10.14
CA SER A 155 14.90 9.57 -9.06
C SER A 155 15.85 10.75 -8.80
N THR A 156 16.02 11.68 -9.75
CA THR A 156 16.82 12.91 -9.54
C THR A 156 16.08 13.97 -8.72
N VAL A 157 14.77 13.86 -8.54
CA VAL A 157 13.99 14.76 -7.70
C VAL A 157 14.24 14.41 -6.23
N LYS A 158 14.61 15.41 -5.42
CA LYS A 158 15.16 15.22 -4.07
C LYS A 158 14.27 14.35 -3.17
N ASN A 159 12.99 14.64 -3.10
CA ASN A 159 12.04 13.98 -2.19
C ASN A 159 11.20 12.86 -2.85
N ILE A 160 11.37 12.55 -4.13
CA ILE A 160 10.86 11.31 -4.73
C ILE A 160 11.82 10.18 -4.33
N VAL A 161 11.49 9.40 -3.31
CA VAL A 161 12.45 8.48 -2.68
C VAL A 161 12.23 7.02 -3.05
N ALA A 162 11.00 6.63 -3.36
CA ALA A 162 10.66 5.23 -3.56
C ALA A 162 9.59 5.02 -4.62
N VAL A 163 9.44 3.77 -5.04
CA VAL A 163 8.31 3.28 -5.84
C VAL A 163 7.70 2.05 -5.18
N LYS A 164 6.37 2.04 -5.03
CA LYS A 164 5.57 0.84 -4.83
C LYS A 164 5.32 0.22 -6.20
N GLU A 165 5.96 -0.91 -6.48
CA GLU A 165 5.99 -1.51 -7.80
C GLU A 165 5.14 -2.78 -7.86
N CYS A 166 4.18 -2.82 -8.79
CA CYS A 166 3.34 -3.99 -9.08
C CYS A 166 3.72 -4.69 -10.39
N ASN A 167 4.75 -4.21 -11.10
CA ASN A 167 5.27 -4.82 -12.32
C ASN A 167 6.66 -5.42 -12.07
N LEU A 168 6.72 -6.65 -11.56
CA LEU A 168 7.97 -7.35 -11.29
C LEU A 168 8.87 -7.42 -12.53
N GLY A 169 8.28 -7.51 -13.72
CA GLY A 169 9.02 -7.64 -14.97
C GLY A 169 9.98 -6.49 -15.31
N GLN A 170 9.77 -5.31 -14.71
CA GLN A 170 10.66 -4.16 -14.94
C GLN A 170 11.60 -3.84 -13.76
N VAL A 171 11.50 -4.56 -12.63
CA VAL A 171 12.29 -4.26 -11.41
C VAL A 171 13.79 -4.32 -11.67
N ALA A 172 14.27 -5.36 -12.37
CA ALA A 172 15.69 -5.50 -12.69
C ALA A 172 16.19 -4.32 -13.54
N GLN A 173 15.41 -3.90 -14.56
CA GLN A 173 15.76 -2.75 -15.40
C GLN A 173 15.73 -1.44 -14.60
N THR A 174 14.73 -1.27 -13.73
CA THR A 174 14.66 -0.12 -12.83
C THR A 174 15.88 -0.06 -11.91
N LYS A 175 16.26 -1.18 -11.30
CA LYS A 175 17.45 -1.24 -10.42
C LYS A 175 18.74 -0.98 -11.20
N TYR A 176 18.86 -1.51 -12.42
CA TYR A 176 20.01 -1.23 -13.29
C TYR A 176 20.16 0.26 -13.63
N LEU A 177 19.07 0.93 -13.98
CA LEU A 177 19.10 2.35 -14.35
C LEU A 177 19.22 3.29 -13.15
N CYS A 178 18.52 3.01 -12.06
CA CYS A 178 18.41 3.92 -10.91
C CYS A 178 19.41 3.63 -9.80
N GLY A 179 19.94 2.40 -9.72
CA GLY A 179 20.79 2.00 -8.59
C GLY A 179 20.04 2.20 -7.25
N ASP A 180 20.67 2.93 -6.35
CA ASP A 180 20.11 3.28 -5.04
C ASP A 180 19.48 4.68 -4.98
N GLU A 181 19.27 5.30 -6.15
CA GLU A 181 18.57 6.58 -6.23
C GLU A 181 17.04 6.46 -6.20
N ILE A 182 16.50 5.23 -6.18
CA ILE A 182 15.10 4.94 -5.89
C ILE A 182 15.00 3.64 -5.09
N ILE A 183 14.26 3.67 -4.01
CA ILE A 183 13.95 2.49 -3.20
C ILE A 183 12.74 1.80 -3.83
N ILE A 184 12.74 0.46 -3.87
CA ILE A 184 11.66 -0.33 -4.45
C ILE A 184 10.98 -1.12 -3.35
N TYR A 185 9.66 -0.98 -3.24
CA TYR A 185 8.79 -1.80 -2.39
C TYR A 185 7.86 -2.64 -3.27
N SER A 186 7.63 -3.90 -2.90
CA SER A 186 6.60 -4.69 -3.58
C SER A 186 5.21 -4.10 -3.33
N GLY A 187 4.43 -3.96 -4.39
CA GLY A 187 3.02 -3.64 -4.32
C GLY A 187 2.10 -4.86 -4.40
N GLU A 188 2.70 -6.06 -4.58
CA GLU A 188 2.00 -7.33 -4.77
C GLU A 188 2.49 -8.35 -3.74
N ASP A 189 1.58 -8.88 -2.93
CA ASP A 189 1.90 -9.84 -1.85
C ASP A 189 2.50 -11.14 -2.38
N GLY A 190 2.10 -11.60 -3.57
CA GLY A 190 2.65 -12.80 -4.21
C GLY A 190 4.06 -12.63 -4.79
N GLN A 191 4.62 -11.43 -4.79
CA GLN A 191 5.89 -11.10 -5.44
C GLN A 191 6.94 -10.52 -4.49
N VAL A 192 6.74 -10.63 -3.17
CA VAL A 192 7.62 -9.97 -2.19
C VAL A 192 9.03 -10.51 -2.27
N VAL A 193 9.20 -11.82 -2.08
CA VAL A 193 10.53 -12.47 -2.08
C VAL A 193 11.27 -12.29 -3.42
N PRO A 194 10.66 -12.57 -4.60
CA PRO A 194 11.36 -12.34 -5.87
C PRO A 194 11.70 -10.87 -6.12
N LEU A 195 10.85 -9.91 -5.69
CA LEU A 195 11.18 -8.49 -5.81
C LEU A 195 12.31 -8.08 -4.88
N MET A 196 12.33 -8.57 -3.64
CA MET A 196 13.42 -8.32 -2.70
C MET A 196 14.74 -8.92 -3.17
N ALA A 197 14.72 -10.08 -3.85
CA ALA A 197 15.90 -10.66 -4.49
C ALA A 197 16.51 -9.78 -5.60
N LEU A 198 15.71 -8.87 -6.17
CA LEU A 198 16.17 -7.83 -7.12
C LEU A 198 16.53 -6.49 -6.45
N GLY A 199 16.63 -6.47 -5.11
CA GLY A 199 17.04 -5.29 -4.34
C GLY A 199 15.90 -4.45 -3.80
N GLY A 200 14.70 -5.01 -3.66
CA GLY A 200 13.59 -4.39 -2.92
C GLY A 200 13.83 -4.38 -1.41
N MET A 201 13.19 -3.44 -0.70
CA MET A 201 13.40 -3.20 0.74
C MET A 201 12.19 -3.59 1.60
N GLY A 202 11.20 -4.26 1.01
CA GLY A 202 10.00 -4.69 1.71
C GLY A 202 8.74 -4.64 0.85
N VAL A 203 7.58 -4.59 1.49
CA VAL A 203 6.26 -4.68 0.85
C VAL A 203 5.29 -3.64 1.40
N ILE A 204 4.44 -3.11 0.53
CA ILE A 204 3.22 -2.37 0.90
C ILE A 204 2.03 -3.30 0.61
N SER A 205 1.57 -3.99 1.63
CA SER A 205 0.86 -5.25 1.61
C SER A 205 -0.65 -5.12 1.83
N VAL A 206 -1.44 -5.94 1.16
CA VAL A 206 -2.86 -6.18 1.47
C VAL A 206 -3.01 -7.31 2.49
N MET A 207 -2.25 -8.41 2.36
CA MET A 207 -2.36 -9.55 3.28
C MET A 207 -1.98 -9.21 4.72
N ALA A 208 -1.18 -8.17 4.94
CA ALA A 208 -0.86 -7.65 6.27
C ALA A 208 -2.09 -7.19 7.07
N ASN A 209 -3.26 -6.98 6.43
CA ASN A 209 -4.53 -6.74 7.15
C ASN A 209 -5.05 -7.97 7.91
N ILE A 210 -4.56 -9.18 7.63
CA ILE A 210 -5.01 -10.44 8.26
C ILE A 210 -3.87 -11.28 8.84
N ILE A 211 -2.65 -11.13 8.35
CA ILE A 211 -1.45 -11.83 8.84
C ILE A 211 -0.26 -10.84 8.98
N PRO A 212 -0.40 -9.77 9.78
CA PRO A 212 0.64 -8.74 9.89
C PRO A 212 1.98 -9.29 10.37
N SER A 213 1.98 -10.15 11.39
CA SER A 213 3.18 -10.75 11.98
C SER A 213 3.95 -11.63 10.98
N ASP A 214 3.24 -12.48 10.22
CA ASP A 214 3.88 -13.32 9.18
C ASP A 214 4.41 -12.44 8.02
N THR A 215 3.68 -11.37 7.65
CA THR A 215 4.13 -10.43 6.61
C THR A 215 5.39 -9.69 7.04
N HIS A 216 5.44 -9.20 8.28
CA HIS A 216 6.63 -8.59 8.87
C HIS A 216 7.80 -9.58 8.89
N LYS A 217 7.58 -10.78 9.45
CA LYS A 217 8.59 -11.82 9.55
C LYS A 217 9.16 -12.23 8.17
N MET A 218 8.29 -12.38 7.16
CA MET A 218 8.72 -12.72 5.80
C MET A 218 9.70 -11.69 5.23
N ALA A 219 9.37 -10.41 5.33
CA ALA A 219 10.21 -9.35 4.77
C ALA A 219 11.52 -9.17 5.57
N ASN A 220 11.45 -9.20 6.89
CA ASN A 220 12.65 -9.03 7.73
C ASN A 220 13.58 -10.24 7.68
N ALA A 221 13.07 -11.48 7.63
CA ALA A 221 13.89 -12.67 7.42
C ALA A 221 14.72 -12.55 6.14
N PHE A 222 14.15 -12.03 5.04
CA PHE A 222 14.90 -11.77 3.81
C PHE A 222 16.03 -10.76 4.03
N LEU A 223 15.75 -9.66 4.71
CA LEU A 223 16.73 -8.59 4.98
C LEU A 223 17.84 -9.05 5.90
N ASP A 224 17.54 -9.93 6.85
CA ASP A 224 18.49 -10.54 7.77
C ASP A 224 19.31 -11.69 7.15
N GLY A 225 19.01 -12.07 5.89
CA GLY A 225 19.71 -13.11 5.15
C GLY A 225 19.12 -14.52 5.32
N ASP A 226 18.05 -14.68 6.07
CA ASP A 226 17.30 -15.95 6.18
C ASP A 226 16.30 -16.09 5.02
N ILE A 227 16.85 -16.32 3.83
CA ILE A 227 16.08 -16.43 2.59
C ILE A 227 15.16 -17.65 2.62
N GLU A 228 15.56 -18.71 3.32
CA GLU A 228 14.76 -19.93 3.42
C GLU A 228 13.46 -19.69 4.16
N LEU A 229 13.52 -19.12 5.34
CA LEU A 229 12.35 -18.74 6.13
C LEU A 229 11.44 -17.77 5.38
N SER A 230 12.01 -16.75 4.73
CA SER A 230 11.26 -15.78 3.93
C SER A 230 10.47 -16.47 2.81
N ARG A 231 11.12 -17.38 2.07
CA ARG A 231 10.51 -18.19 1.01
C ARG A 231 9.42 -19.11 1.53
N GLU A 232 9.66 -19.79 2.66
CA GLU A 232 8.66 -20.68 3.29
C GLU A 232 7.36 -19.92 3.63
N ILE A 233 7.47 -18.73 4.24
CA ILE A 233 6.31 -17.90 4.57
C ILE A 233 5.59 -17.45 3.30
N GLN A 234 6.33 -17.00 2.26
CA GLN A 234 5.75 -16.61 0.98
C GLN A 234 4.96 -17.75 0.33
N ILE A 235 5.51 -18.97 0.31
CA ILE A 235 4.87 -20.14 -0.30
C ILE A 235 3.66 -20.58 0.54
N LYS A 236 3.78 -20.62 1.87
CA LYS A 236 2.67 -20.95 2.77
C LYS A 236 1.47 -20.02 2.56
N ALA A 237 1.72 -18.74 2.30
CA ALA A 237 0.68 -17.73 2.13
C ALA A 237 0.04 -17.71 0.72
N ILE A 238 0.52 -18.48 -0.26
CA ILE A 238 0.14 -18.30 -1.67
C ILE A 238 -1.37 -18.52 -1.92
N ASN A 239 -1.98 -19.53 -1.29
CA ASN A 239 -3.41 -19.77 -1.43
C ASN A 239 -4.24 -18.66 -0.78
N LEU A 240 -3.81 -18.16 0.38
CA LEU A 240 -4.43 -17.03 1.05
C LEU A 240 -4.32 -15.75 0.20
N ILE A 241 -3.13 -15.48 -0.38
CA ILE A 241 -2.92 -14.35 -1.28
C ILE A 241 -3.86 -14.45 -2.48
N ASN A 242 -3.92 -15.58 -3.15
CA ASN A 242 -4.82 -15.77 -4.29
C ASN A 242 -6.29 -15.55 -3.89
N ALA A 243 -6.70 -15.98 -2.70
CA ALA A 243 -8.06 -15.82 -2.21
C ALA A 243 -8.42 -14.37 -1.89
N ILE A 244 -7.52 -13.57 -1.31
CA ILE A 244 -7.77 -12.14 -1.04
C ILE A 244 -7.73 -11.26 -2.30
N PHE A 245 -7.39 -11.84 -3.44
CA PHE A 245 -7.43 -11.20 -4.76
C PHE A 245 -8.35 -11.95 -5.75
N CYS A 246 -9.19 -12.89 -5.30
CA CYS A 246 -10.13 -13.61 -6.17
C CYS A 246 -11.20 -12.68 -6.80
N GLU A 247 -11.43 -11.54 -6.20
CA GLU A 247 -12.23 -10.42 -6.72
C GLU A 247 -11.47 -9.11 -6.52
N VAL A 248 -12.09 -7.99 -6.92
CA VAL A 248 -11.46 -6.66 -6.82
C VAL A 248 -11.14 -6.31 -5.35
N ASN A 249 -9.87 -6.11 -5.03
CA ASN A 249 -9.44 -5.57 -3.74
C ASN A 249 -9.99 -4.14 -3.56
N PRO A 250 -10.63 -3.81 -2.38
CA PRO A 250 -10.57 -4.49 -1.09
C PRO A 250 -11.76 -5.41 -0.75
N ILE A 251 -12.59 -5.83 -1.70
CA ILE A 251 -13.76 -6.67 -1.41
C ILE A 251 -13.38 -7.94 -0.64
N PRO A 252 -12.44 -8.81 -1.13
CA PRO A 252 -12.12 -10.05 -0.41
C PRO A 252 -11.39 -9.81 0.92
N ILE A 253 -10.51 -8.80 1.00
CA ILE A 253 -9.78 -8.56 2.26
C ILE A 253 -10.71 -8.07 3.38
N LYS A 254 -11.68 -7.19 3.11
CA LYS A 254 -12.67 -6.80 4.12
C LYS A 254 -13.58 -7.96 4.49
N ALA A 255 -13.96 -8.81 3.53
CA ALA A 255 -14.69 -10.03 3.81
C ALA A 255 -13.89 -10.98 4.71
N ALA A 256 -12.59 -11.19 4.44
CA ALA A 256 -11.69 -11.98 5.27
C ALA A 256 -11.65 -11.48 6.73
N MET A 257 -11.43 -10.18 6.92
CA MET A 257 -11.41 -9.58 8.25
C MET A 257 -12.74 -9.73 8.99
N ASN A 258 -13.88 -9.64 8.28
CA ASN A 258 -15.20 -9.87 8.88
C ASN A 258 -15.42 -11.35 9.25
N GLU A 259 -14.98 -12.31 8.42
CA GLU A 259 -15.01 -13.75 8.76
C GLU A 259 -14.11 -14.08 9.97
N MET A 260 -13.00 -13.37 10.14
CA MET A 260 -12.14 -13.44 11.34
C MET A 260 -12.76 -12.72 12.55
N GLY A 261 -13.96 -12.16 12.45
CA GLY A 261 -14.66 -11.48 13.55
C GLY A 261 -14.22 -10.05 13.83
N MET A 262 -13.41 -9.42 12.96
CA MET A 262 -12.88 -8.08 13.19
C MET A 262 -13.91 -6.96 12.97
N LYS A 263 -15.02 -7.24 12.28
CA LYS A 263 -16.17 -6.32 12.09
C LYS A 263 -15.78 -4.97 11.46
N VAL A 264 -15.08 -5.02 10.34
CA VAL A 264 -14.61 -3.81 9.62
C VAL A 264 -15.69 -3.17 8.72
N GLY A 265 -16.89 -3.77 8.67
CA GLY A 265 -17.99 -3.27 7.83
C GLY A 265 -17.85 -3.66 6.36
N LYS A 266 -18.71 -3.07 5.53
CA LYS A 266 -18.76 -3.31 4.09
C LYS A 266 -17.89 -2.33 3.31
N CYS A 267 -17.64 -2.65 2.03
CA CYS A 267 -17.11 -1.66 1.10
C CYS A 267 -18.19 -0.63 0.73
N ARG A 268 -17.76 0.56 0.32
CA ARG A 268 -18.64 1.57 -0.26
C ARG A 268 -18.83 1.34 -1.75
N MET A 269 -20.02 1.68 -2.26
CA MET A 269 -20.26 1.68 -3.71
C MET A 269 -19.19 2.54 -4.44
N PRO A 270 -18.72 2.14 -5.61
CA PRO A 270 -19.29 1.09 -6.50
C PRO A 270 -18.86 -0.34 -6.13
N LEU A 271 -18.04 -0.53 -5.10
CA LEU A 271 -17.69 -1.86 -4.60
C LEU A 271 -18.89 -2.47 -3.87
N VAL A 272 -19.03 -3.78 -4.00
CA VAL A 272 -20.15 -4.55 -3.44
C VAL A 272 -19.65 -5.65 -2.50
N ASP A 273 -20.56 -6.36 -1.84
CA ASP A 273 -20.18 -7.53 -1.04
C ASP A 273 -19.57 -8.61 -1.94
N ILE A 274 -18.65 -9.40 -1.40
CA ILE A 274 -18.05 -10.54 -2.09
C ILE A 274 -19.12 -11.53 -2.59
N SER A 275 -18.92 -12.11 -3.77
CA SER A 275 -19.84 -13.13 -4.30
C SER A 275 -19.82 -14.39 -3.42
N ALA A 276 -20.89 -15.20 -3.51
CA ALA A 276 -20.95 -16.48 -2.79
C ALA A 276 -19.80 -17.42 -3.19
N GLY A 277 -19.40 -17.40 -4.47
CA GLY A 277 -18.25 -18.16 -4.98
C GLY A 277 -16.92 -17.67 -4.40
N GLY A 278 -16.69 -16.35 -4.44
CA GLY A 278 -15.51 -15.72 -3.84
C GLY A 278 -15.42 -15.96 -2.34
N LEU A 279 -16.54 -15.85 -1.62
CA LEU A 279 -16.59 -16.12 -0.17
C LEU A 279 -16.23 -17.58 0.15
N SER A 280 -16.68 -18.54 -0.67
CA SER A 280 -16.33 -19.96 -0.48
C SER A 280 -14.82 -20.20 -0.65
N VAL A 281 -14.22 -19.63 -1.69
CA VAL A 281 -12.75 -19.69 -1.91
C VAL A 281 -12.00 -19.06 -0.75
N LEU A 282 -12.45 -17.89 -0.31
CA LEU A 282 -11.83 -17.14 0.78
C LEU A 282 -11.86 -17.92 2.10
N LYS A 283 -13.02 -18.48 2.48
CA LYS A 283 -13.16 -19.28 3.72
C LYS A 283 -12.28 -20.52 3.71
N ALA A 284 -12.18 -21.20 2.57
CA ALA A 284 -11.30 -22.36 2.45
C ALA A 284 -9.83 -21.97 2.70
N ALA A 285 -9.37 -20.85 2.12
CA ALA A 285 -8.00 -20.38 2.29
C ALA A 285 -7.73 -19.86 3.72
N LEU A 286 -8.69 -19.17 4.35
CA LEU A 286 -8.57 -18.72 5.74
C LEU A 286 -8.47 -19.92 6.70
N SER A 287 -9.28 -20.97 6.49
CA SER A 287 -9.24 -22.20 7.29
C SER A 287 -7.94 -22.97 7.06
N GLU A 288 -7.47 -23.09 5.81
CA GLU A 288 -6.19 -23.74 5.49
C GLU A 288 -5.03 -23.04 6.18
N TYR A 289 -5.05 -21.70 6.23
CA TYR A 289 -4.01 -20.91 6.90
C TYR A 289 -4.13 -20.94 8.43
N GLY A 290 -5.28 -21.31 8.99
CA GLY A 290 -5.57 -21.38 10.43
C GLY A 290 -6.06 -20.05 11.02
N LEU A 291 -6.77 -19.24 10.25
CA LEU A 291 -7.28 -17.92 10.66
C LEU A 291 -8.75 -17.99 11.11
N ILE A 292 -9.49 -19.04 10.74
CA ILE A 292 -10.86 -19.34 11.16
C ILE A 292 -11.03 -20.84 11.39
#